data_debf015c09647e8fb7a7fa2a73cb2cd3
#
_entry.id   debf015c09647e8fb7a7fa2a73cb2cd3
#
_cell.length_a   1.000
_cell.length_b   1.000
_cell.length_c   1.000
_cell.angle_alpha   90.00
_cell.angle_beta   90.00
_cell.angle_gamma   90.00
#
_symmetry.space_group_name_H-M   'P 1'
#
loop_
_entity.id
_entity.type
_entity.pdbx_description
1 polymer ?
#
loop_
_entity_poly.entity_id
_entity_poly.type
_entity_poly.pdbx_seq_one_letter_code
_entity_poly.pdbx_strand_id
1 'polypeptide(L)'
;MRKTTALLAAFAILAGLTACTGTSTLVKDGSIAGCTPTAAPAGAASGSVTATGALRTAPKVSFPTPLHVTKTQTSVLVSGKGRAMTAGDSAFYDLTILNGRTGKVVAQGTYDSIGDGFGTIAKGAAFEAVTKGLECAQGNSRIAIVANSQDGHQNKVYQGIRKTDSLVFVLDVTTTFPAQATGHNRAPQNGLPSVVTTKSGQPGIQIPAGTVPKTFTKQLLKEGTGPKTKKDSFVVAKYTAVGWRDKTVFDSSWTIGEGQAKVIGLGNPGVVAGLRAGLIGQKVGSRLLLVIPPKLAISDGSDQTVTVPTGTPLVYVVDILGIAQ
;
A
#
# COMPACT_ATOMS: atom_id res chain seq x y z
N MET A 1 -60.31 53.04 11.45
CA MET A 1 -60.15 52.24 12.67
C MET A 1 -59.90 50.79 12.27
N ARG A 2 -58.69 50.32 12.14
CA ARG A 2 -58.29 48.93 12.22
C ARG A 2 -56.75 48.93 12.18
N LYS A 3 -56.17 48.58 13.30
CA LYS A 3 -54.71 48.43 13.51
C LYS A 3 -54.31 47.09 12.91
N THR A 4 -53.35 47.03 11.98
CA THR A 4 -52.68 45.82 11.52
C THR A 4 -51.25 45.87 12.04
N THR A 5 -50.96 44.93 12.92
CA THR A 5 -49.64 44.66 13.50
C THR A 5 -48.85 43.81 12.53
N ALA A 6 -47.70 44.30 12.06
CA ALA A 6 -46.71 43.53 11.27
C ALA A 6 -45.75 42.83 12.20
N LEU A 7 -45.70 41.47 12.13
CA LEU A 7 -44.66 40.64 12.76
C LEU A 7 -43.45 40.60 11.84
N LEU A 8 -42.32 41.15 12.33
CA LEU A 8 -41.00 40.95 11.74
C LEU A 8 -40.41 39.62 12.29
N ALA A 9 -40.27 38.63 11.41
CA ALA A 9 -39.52 37.41 11.71
C ALA A 9 -38.04 37.64 11.39
N ALA A 10 -37.21 37.71 12.43
CA ALA A 10 -35.77 37.75 12.30
C ALA A 10 -35.24 36.32 12.03
N PHE A 11 -34.73 36.10 10.85
CA PHE A 11 -33.96 34.88 10.53
C PHE A 11 -32.50 35.08 11.03
N ALA A 12 -32.16 34.41 12.12
CA ALA A 12 -30.75 34.28 12.54
C ALA A 12 -30.07 33.19 11.71
N ILE A 13 -29.18 33.60 10.81
CA ILE A 13 -28.30 32.68 10.09
C ILE A 13 -27.15 32.35 11.04
N LEU A 14 -27.19 31.16 11.65
CA LEU A 14 -26.02 30.56 12.30
C LEU A 14 -25.14 29.99 11.19
N ALA A 15 -24.06 30.71 10.85
CA ALA A 15 -22.96 30.19 10.09
C ALA A 15 -22.18 29.20 10.98
N GLY A 16 -22.49 27.91 10.91
CA GLY A 16 -21.72 26.86 11.52
C GLY A 16 -20.39 26.71 10.82
N LEU A 17 -19.31 27.12 11.45
CA LEU A 17 -17.94 26.70 11.07
C LEU A 17 -17.83 25.19 11.33
N THR A 18 -18.06 24.37 10.31
CA THR A 18 -17.68 22.97 10.32
C THR A 18 -16.18 22.89 10.10
N ALA A 19 -15.44 22.74 11.22
CA ALA A 19 -14.06 22.29 11.16
C ALA A 19 -14.03 20.93 10.46
N CYS A 20 -13.37 20.86 9.30
CA CYS A 20 -13.08 19.62 8.61
C CYS A 20 -12.12 18.75 9.43
N THR A 21 -12.62 18.04 10.42
CA THR A 21 -11.98 16.82 10.91
C THR A 21 -12.35 15.71 9.93
N GLY A 22 -11.41 15.32 9.09
CA GLY A 22 -11.63 14.36 8.00
C GLY A 22 -11.87 12.93 8.51
N THR A 23 -13.00 12.68 9.12
CA THR A 23 -13.56 11.34 9.32
C THR A 23 -14.44 11.02 8.13
N SER A 24 -13.93 10.16 7.22
CA SER A 24 -14.76 9.61 6.15
C SER A 24 -15.89 8.79 6.80
N THR A 25 -17.13 9.09 6.46
CA THR A 25 -18.30 8.36 6.93
C THR A 25 -18.66 7.27 5.94
N LEU A 26 -19.12 6.12 6.44
CA LEU A 26 -19.77 5.10 5.59
C LEU A 26 -21.03 5.70 4.99
N VAL A 27 -21.26 5.44 3.70
CA VAL A 27 -22.55 5.68 3.06
C VAL A 27 -23.42 4.42 3.19
N LYS A 28 -24.73 4.57 2.96
CA LYS A 28 -25.75 3.52 3.18
C LYS A 28 -25.48 2.21 2.41
N ASP A 29 -24.70 2.26 1.34
CA ASP A 29 -24.34 1.11 0.49
C ASP A 29 -23.04 0.39 0.94
N GLY A 30 -22.44 0.77 2.06
CA GLY A 30 -21.17 0.18 2.56
C GLY A 30 -19.92 0.69 1.84
N SER A 31 -20.00 1.82 1.12
CA SER A 31 -18.85 2.50 0.53
C SER A 31 -18.34 3.65 1.41
N ILE A 32 -17.18 4.21 1.11
CA ILE A 32 -16.61 5.37 1.81
C ILE A 32 -16.96 6.64 1.04
N ALA A 33 -17.54 7.62 1.74
CA ALA A 33 -17.87 8.90 1.15
C ALA A 33 -16.63 9.54 0.47
N GLY A 34 -16.77 9.94 -0.79
CA GLY A 34 -15.70 10.55 -1.57
C GLY A 34 -14.73 9.56 -2.25
N CYS A 35 -14.97 8.24 -2.14
CA CYS A 35 -14.24 7.24 -2.90
C CYS A 35 -15.19 6.17 -3.43
N THR A 36 -15.21 5.98 -4.76
CA THR A 36 -16.02 4.95 -5.42
C THR A 36 -15.10 3.88 -5.97
N PRO A 37 -15.08 2.66 -5.39
CA PRO A 37 -14.26 1.58 -5.92
C PRO A 37 -14.78 1.16 -7.29
N THR A 38 -13.89 1.08 -8.27
CA THR A 38 -14.23 0.74 -9.66
C THR A 38 -13.98 -0.73 -9.97
N ALA A 39 -12.96 -1.32 -9.35
CA ALA A 39 -12.55 -2.69 -9.61
C ALA A 39 -13.44 -3.73 -8.90
N ALA A 40 -13.96 -3.40 -7.72
CA ALA A 40 -14.87 -4.24 -6.95
C ALA A 40 -15.91 -3.38 -6.21
N PRO A 41 -16.93 -2.83 -6.92
CA PRO A 41 -17.93 -2.00 -6.29
C PRO A 41 -18.76 -2.78 -5.26
N ALA A 42 -19.34 -2.07 -4.29
CA ALA A 42 -20.25 -2.65 -3.31
C ALA A 42 -21.48 -3.27 -4.02
N GLY A 43 -21.97 -4.36 -3.43
CA GLY A 43 -23.12 -5.07 -3.99
C GLY A 43 -23.86 -5.90 -2.95
N ALA A 44 -24.97 -6.51 -3.35
CA ALA A 44 -25.83 -7.28 -2.44
C ALA A 44 -25.08 -8.42 -1.74
N ALA A 45 -24.16 -9.09 -2.44
CA ALA A 45 -23.41 -10.20 -1.85
C ALA A 45 -22.42 -9.70 -0.80
N SER A 46 -21.59 -8.69 -1.08
CA SER A 46 -20.68 -8.13 -0.10
C SER A 46 -21.40 -7.43 1.05
N GLY A 47 -22.54 -6.79 0.79
CA GLY A 47 -23.41 -6.17 1.80
C GLY A 47 -24.13 -7.17 2.72
N SER A 48 -24.26 -8.45 2.32
CA SER A 48 -24.85 -9.49 3.17
C SER A 48 -23.85 -10.11 4.16
N VAL A 49 -22.56 -9.82 4.04
CA VAL A 49 -21.52 -10.32 4.94
C VAL A 49 -21.51 -9.51 6.23
N THR A 50 -21.53 -10.20 7.34
CA THR A 50 -21.33 -9.60 8.67
C THR A 50 -20.07 -10.19 9.31
N ALA A 51 -19.32 -9.35 10.01
CA ALA A 51 -18.13 -9.78 10.74
C ALA A 51 -18.06 -9.05 12.09
N THR A 52 -18.19 -9.80 13.18
CA THR A 52 -18.18 -9.28 14.55
C THR A 52 -16.87 -9.59 15.25
N GLY A 53 -16.55 -8.86 16.31
CA GLY A 53 -15.29 -8.89 17.04
C GLY A 53 -14.48 -7.62 16.86
N ALA A 54 -13.54 -7.36 17.75
CA ALA A 54 -12.66 -6.19 17.67
C ALA A 54 -11.79 -6.27 16.40
N LEU A 55 -11.37 -5.10 15.89
CA LEU A 55 -10.33 -5.05 14.84
C LEU A 55 -9.06 -5.72 15.36
N ARG A 56 -8.31 -6.35 14.43
CA ARG A 56 -7.07 -7.09 14.72
C ARG A 56 -7.28 -8.29 15.65
N THR A 57 -8.48 -8.85 15.62
CA THR A 57 -8.80 -10.14 16.19
C THR A 57 -9.61 -10.95 15.19
N ALA A 58 -9.40 -12.26 15.13
CA ALA A 58 -10.11 -13.12 14.19
C ALA A 58 -11.63 -12.92 14.31
N PRO A 59 -12.31 -12.44 13.25
CA PRO A 59 -13.72 -12.11 13.33
C PRO A 59 -14.60 -13.35 13.27
N LYS A 60 -15.76 -13.28 13.92
CA LYS A 60 -16.84 -14.20 13.65
C LYS A 60 -17.62 -13.72 12.43
N VAL A 61 -17.48 -14.43 11.31
CA VAL A 61 -18.06 -14.08 10.01
C VAL A 61 -19.34 -14.87 9.76
N SER A 62 -20.38 -14.20 9.22
CA SER A 62 -21.64 -14.83 8.83
C SER A 62 -22.17 -14.20 7.54
N PHE A 63 -22.76 -15.02 6.67
CA PHE A 63 -23.44 -14.63 5.44
C PHE A 63 -24.39 -15.74 4.97
N PRO A 64 -25.39 -15.44 4.12
CA PRO A 64 -26.27 -16.45 3.51
C PRO A 64 -25.46 -17.43 2.65
N THR A 65 -25.71 -18.75 2.81
CA THR A 65 -25.07 -19.79 2.00
C THR A 65 -26.10 -20.54 1.16
N PRO A 66 -25.82 -20.87 -0.10
CA PRO A 66 -24.57 -20.59 -0.84
C PRO A 66 -24.51 -19.14 -1.31
N LEU A 67 -23.32 -18.50 -1.17
CA LEU A 67 -23.03 -17.19 -1.70
C LEU A 67 -22.17 -17.31 -2.96
N HIS A 68 -22.66 -16.77 -4.08
CA HIS A 68 -21.97 -16.82 -5.37
C HIS A 68 -22.06 -15.48 -6.07
N VAL A 69 -20.95 -15.07 -6.70
CA VAL A 69 -20.89 -13.86 -7.53
C VAL A 69 -20.16 -14.11 -8.84
N THR A 70 -20.55 -13.42 -9.88
CA THR A 70 -19.87 -13.41 -11.19
C THR A 70 -18.84 -12.27 -11.29
N LYS A 71 -19.02 -11.21 -10.49
CA LYS A 71 -18.09 -10.08 -10.35
C LYS A 71 -17.76 -9.88 -8.89
N THR A 72 -16.50 -9.63 -8.59
CA THR A 72 -16.03 -9.34 -7.23
C THR A 72 -16.71 -8.08 -6.70
N GLN A 73 -17.13 -8.12 -5.44
CA GLN A 73 -17.80 -7.03 -4.72
C GLN A 73 -17.08 -6.78 -3.40
N THR A 74 -17.03 -5.52 -2.95
CA THR A 74 -16.42 -5.14 -1.67
C THR A 74 -17.33 -4.21 -0.92
N SER A 75 -17.52 -4.44 0.38
CA SER A 75 -18.22 -3.54 1.31
C SER A 75 -17.38 -3.26 2.53
N VAL A 76 -17.44 -2.02 3.03
CA VAL A 76 -16.79 -1.63 4.28
C VAL A 76 -17.70 -1.99 5.44
N LEU A 77 -17.23 -2.85 6.34
CA LEU A 77 -17.95 -3.29 7.54
C LEU A 77 -17.66 -2.40 8.75
N VAL A 78 -16.42 -1.92 8.86
CA VAL A 78 -15.98 -0.96 9.87
C VAL A 78 -15.16 0.12 9.18
N SER A 79 -15.56 1.36 9.31
CA SER A 79 -14.82 2.52 8.77
C SER A 79 -13.47 2.67 9.45
N GLY A 80 -12.47 2.98 8.65
CA GLY A 80 -11.13 3.30 9.11
C GLY A 80 -10.90 4.80 9.29
N LYS A 81 -9.62 5.17 9.26
CA LYS A 81 -9.17 6.56 9.38
C LYS A 81 -8.18 6.91 8.27
N GLY A 82 -8.06 8.20 7.99
CA GLY A 82 -7.13 8.71 7.00
C GLY A 82 -7.66 8.66 5.57
N ARG A 83 -6.76 8.82 4.63
CA ARG A 83 -7.06 8.84 3.20
C ARG A 83 -7.48 7.46 2.70
N ALA A 84 -8.48 7.40 1.84
CA ALA A 84 -8.82 6.20 1.10
C ALA A 84 -7.67 5.78 0.17
N MET A 85 -7.43 4.48 0.07
CA MET A 85 -6.40 3.90 -0.79
C MET A 85 -6.76 4.04 -2.27
N THR A 86 -5.75 4.30 -3.09
CA THR A 86 -5.83 4.42 -4.54
C THR A 86 -4.75 3.57 -5.21
N ALA A 87 -4.77 3.48 -6.54
CA ALA A 87 -3.79 2.72 -7.30
C ALA A 87 -2.33 3.04 -6.88
N GLY A 88 -1.56 2.00 -6.65
CA GLY A 88 -0.17 2.07 -6.21
C GLY A 88 0.04 2.17 -4.69
N ASP A 89 -1.01 2.47 -3.91
CA ASP A 89 -0.94 2.44 -2.45
C ASP A 89 -0.80 0.99 -1.95
N SER A 90 -0.22 0.83 -0.76
CA SER A 90 -0.01 -0.48 -0.14
C SER A 90 -0.61 -0.53 1.26
N ALA A 91 -0.90 -1.72 1.75
CA ALA A 91 -1.40 -1.92 3.11
C ALA A 91 -0.87 -3.21 3.73
N PHE A 92 -0.73 -3.21 5.05
CA PHE A 92 -0.79 -4.43 5.85
C PHE A 92 -2.24 -4.72 6.25
N TYR A 93 -2.58 -6.00 6.32
CA TYR A 93 -3.92 -6.46 6.72
C TYR A 93 -3.86 -7.82 7.38
N ASP A 94 -4.76 -8.06 8.31
CA ASP A 94 -5.09 -9.39 8.82
C ASP A 94 -6.20 -9.99 7.95
N LEU A 95 -6.27 -11.32 7.86
CA LEU A 95 -7.05 -12.00 6.83
C LEU A 95 -7.80 -13.22 7.37
N THR A 96 -9.10 -13.31 7.04
CA THR A 96 -9.90 -14.55 7.13
C THR A 96 -10.56 -14.82 5.78
N ILE A 97 -10.42 -16.05 5.27
CA ILE A 97 -11.01 -16.49 4.00
C ILE A 97 -12.01 -17.60 4.28
N LEU A 98 -13.21 -17.49 3.71
CA LEU A 98 -14.26 -18.48 3.82
C LEU A 98 -14.72 -18.92 2.42
N ASN A 99 -15.16 -20.18 2.33
CA ASN A 99 -15.81 -20.68 1.12
C ASN A 99 -17.25 -20.15 1.04
N GLY A 100 -17.59 -19.41 0.00
CA GLY A 100 -18.91 -18.80 -0.17
C GLY A 100 -20.05 -19.83 -0.24
N ARG A 101 -19.78 -21.01 -0.83
CA ARG A 101 -20.79 -22.07 -0.96
C ARG A 101 -21.12 -22.72 0.39
N THR A 102 -20.14 -22.93 1.27
CA THR A 102 -20.30 -23.71 2.51
C THR A 102 -20.27 -22.89 3.79
N GLY A 103 -19.81 -21.64 3.75
CA GLY A 103 -19.57 -20.80 4.91
C GLY A 103 -18.37 -21.23 5.78
N LYS A 104 -17.64 -22.29 5.39
CA LYS A 104 -16.50 -22.79 6.16
C LYS A 104 -15.26 -21.94 5.96
N VAL A 105 -14.51 -21.69 7.04
CA VAL A 105 -13.19 -21.06 6.98
C VAL A 105 -12.24 -21.97 6.21
N VAL A 106 -11.54 -21.42 5.21
CA VAL A 106 -10.54 -22.12 4.40
C VAL A 106 -9.12 -21.64 4.69
N ALA A 107 -8.98 -20.39 5.17
CA ALA A 107 -7.73 -19.87 5.69
C ALA A 107 -8.01 -18.73 6.68
N GLN A 108 -7.19 -18.64 7.70
CA GLN A 108 -7.25 -17.57 8.70
C GLN A 108 -5.85 -17.25 9.18
N GLY A 109 -5.53 -15.98 9.26
CA GLY A 109 -4.28 -15.48 9.80
C GLY A 109 -4.23 -15.53 11.32
N THR A 110 -3.11 -15.13 11.87
CA THR A 110 -2.84 -15.18 13.31
C THR A 110 -3.37 -13.95 14.06
N TYR A 111 -3.53 -12.82 13.37
CA TYR A 111 -3.99 -11.53 13.93
C TYR A 111 -3.09 -11.00 15.07
N ASP A 112 -1.80 -11.38 15.11
CA ASP A 112 -0.90 -11.17 16.25
C ASP A 112 0.23 -10.17 16.01
N SER A 113 0.37 -9.64 14.78
CA SER A 113 1.50 -8.78 14.42
C SER A 113 1.10 -7.55 13.59
N ILE A 114 1.99 -7.09 12.73
CA ILE A 114 1.75 -5.96 11.82
C ILE A 114 0.67 -6.23 10.76
N GLY A 115 0.31 -7.49 10.57
CA GLY A 115 -0.67 -8.01 9.62
C GLY A 115 -0.18 -9.30 9.01
N ASP A 116 -1.13 -10.21 8.71
CA ASP A 116 -0.87 -11.53 8.09
C ASP A 116 -0.45 -11.40 6.64
N GLY A 117 -0.80 -10.29 5.99
CA GLY A 117 -0.50 -10.01 4.60
C GLY A 117 -0.08 -8.58 4.33
N PHE A 118 0.65 -8.41 3.23
CA PHE A 118 1.01 -7.12 2.67
C PHE A 118 0.61 -7.09 1.20
N GLY A 119 -0.13 -6.08 0.79
CA GLY A 119 -0.61 -5.92 -0.58
C GLY A 119 -0.48 -4.50 -1.09
N THR A 120 -0.25 -4.39 -2.40
CA THR A 120 -0.28 -3.12 -3.14
C THR A 120 -1.42 -3.15 -4.15
N ILE A 121 -2.12 -2.04 -4.34
CA ILE A 121 -3.11 -1.89 -5.42
C ILE A 121 -2.35 -1.77 -6.76
N ALA A 122 -1.87 -2.91 -7.27
CA ALA A 122 -1.09 -3.03 -8.49
C ALA A 122 -1.42 -4.36 -9.19
N LYS A 123 -1.06 -4.49 -10.46
CA LYS A 123 -1.20 -5.76 -11.19
C LYS A 123 -0.27 -6.83 -10.60
N GLY A 124 -0.58 -8.11 -10.85
CA GLY A 124 0.30 -9.23 -10.48
C GLY A 124 0.30 -9.60 -8.99
N ALA A 125 -0.63 -9.09 -8.18
CA ALA A 125 -0.78 -9.51 -6.80
C ALA A 125 -1.22 -10.98 -6.68
N ALA A 126 -0.81 -11.65 -5.60
CA ALA A 126 -1.11 -13.07 -5.36
C ALA A 126 -2.62 -13.37 -5.37
N PHE A 127 -3.43 -12.45 -4.87
CA PHE A 127 -4.89 -12.51 -4.89
C PHE A 127 -5.45 -11.24 -5.54
N GLU A 128 -5.96 -11.35 -6.75
CA GLU A 128 -6.60 -10.25 -7.46
C GLU A 128 -7.80 -9.68 -6.67
N ALA A 129 -8.52 -10.53 -5.94
CA ALA A 129 -9.61 -10.13 -5.07
C ALA A 129 -9.15 -9.12 -4.00
N VAL A 130 -7.99 -9.34 -3.37
CA VAL A 130 -7.44 -8.43 -2.34
C VAL A 130 -7.05 -7.10 -2.97
N THR A 131 -6.37 -7.13 -4.12
CA THR A 131 -5.97 -5.92 -4.86
C THR A 131 -7.18 -5.05 -5.19
N LYS A 132 -8.26 -5.67 -5.72
CA LYS A 132 -9.51 -4.96 -6.03
C LYS A 132 -10.23 -4.45 -4.79
N GLY A 133 -10.25 -5.26 -3.72
CA GLY A 133 -10.95 -4.93 -2.49
C GLY A 133 -10.27 -3.83 -1.66
N LEU A 134 -8.96 -3.66 -1.78
CA LEU A 134 -8.23 -2.59 -1.09
C LEU A 134 -8.50 -1.19 -1.69
N GLU A 135 -9.05 -1.09 -2.92
CA GLU A 135 -9.45 0.20 -3.48
C GLU A 135 -10.47 0.87 -2.56
N CYS A 136 -10.24 2.10 -2.20
CA CYS A 136 -10.98 2.89 -1.22
C CYS A 136 -10.88 2.43 0.25
N ALA A 137 -10.18 1.36 0.59
CA ALA A 137 -9.97 0.99 1.99
C ALA A 137 -9.16 2.07 2.76
N GLN A 138 -9.31 2.09 4.06
CA GLN A 138 -8.61 3.00 4.97
C GLN A 138 -7.86 2.21 6.05
N GLY A 139 -6.84 2.79 6.63
CA GLY A 139 -6.17 2.19 7.80
C GLY A 139 -7.14 2.04 8.98
N ASN A 140 -7.00 0.96 9.75
CA ASN A 140 -7.89 0.56 10.84
C ASN A 140 -9.35 0.41 10.38
N SER A 141 -9.58 -0.22 9.22
CA SER A 141 -10.91 -0.58 8.71
C SER A 141 -11.07 -2.08 8.63
N ARG A 142 -12.32 -2.55 8.61
CA ARG A 142 -12.68 -3.92 8.24
C ARG A 142 -13.48 -3.89 6.94
N ILE A 143 -13.06 -4.68 5.96
CA ILE A 143 -13.75 -4.83 4.68
C ILE A 143 -14.13 -6.29 4.43
N ALA A 144 -15.24 -6.50 3.74
CA ALA A 144 -15.64 -7.81 3.23
C ALA A 144 -15.56 -7.79 1.70
N ILE A 145 -14.89 -8.78 1.12
CA ILE A 145 -14.75 -8.97 -0.32
C ILE A 145 -15.40 -10.30 -0.67
N VAL A 146 -16.41 -10.29 -1.52
CA VAL A 146 -16.97 -11.50 -2.10
C VAL A 146 -16.40 -11.61 -3.51
N ALA A 147 -15.47 -12.55 -3.67
CA ALA A 147 -14.71 -12.73 -4.90
C ALA A 147 -15.31 -13.81 -5.78
N ASN A 148 -15.38 -13.56 -7.08
CA ASN A 148 -15.63 -14.63 -8.03
C ASN A 148 -14.45 -15.62 -8.06
N SER A 149 -14.63 -16.77 -8.66
CA SER A 149 -13.63 -17.83 -8.69
C SER A 149 -12.31 -17.42 -9.36
N GLN A 150 -12.36 -16.56 -10.38
CA GLN A 150 -11.15 -16.09 -11.07
C GLN A 150 -10.30 -15.19 -10.16
N ASP A 151 -10.91 -14.20 -9.51
CA ASP A 151 -10.22 -13.24 -8.65
C ASP A 151 -9.80 -13.88 -7.31
N GLY A 152 -10.62 -14.82 -6.81
CA GLY A 152 -10.42 -15.45 -5.51
C GLY A 152 -9.38 -16.56 -5.51
N HIS A 153 -9.36 -17.42 -6.55
CA HIS A 153 -8.45 -18.58 -6.61
C HIS A 153 -8.06 -19.00 -8.02
N GLN A 154 -8.20 -18.11 -9.02
CA GLN A 154 -7.81 -18.34 -10.42
C GLN A 154 -8.48 -19.58 -11.05
N ASN A 155 -9.72 -19.87 -10.66
CA ASN A 155 -10.49 -21.08 -11.05
C ASN A 155 -9.76 -22.42 -10.72
N LYS A 156 -8.79 -22.40 -9.80
CA LYS A 156 -8.10 -23.60 -9.35
C LYS A 156 -8.94 -24.36 -8.34
N VAL A 157 -8.77 -25.67 -8.30
CA VAL A 157 -9.40 -26.54 -7.29
C VAL A 157 -8.43 -26.77 -6.15
N TYR A 158 -8.89 -26.55 -4.92
CA TYR A 158 -8.17 -26.85 -3.70
C TYR A 158 -9.05 -27.73 -2.79
N GLN A 159 -8.47 -28.30 -1.74
CA GLN A 159 -9.24 -29.08 -0.79
C GLN A 159 -10.42 -28.25 -0.22
N GLY A 160 -11.65 -28.68 -0.47
CA GLY A 160 -12.88 -28.01 -0.03
C GLY A 160 -13.34 -26.84 -0.92
N ILE A 161 -12.56 -26.44 -1.93
CA ILE A 161 -12.89 -25.35 -2.87
C ILE A 161 -13.04 -25.93 -4.27
N ARG A 162 -14.22 -25.77 -4.88
CA ARG A 162 -14.52 -26.17 -6.26
C ARG A 162 -14.12 -25.06 -7.23
N LYS A 163 -13.90 -25.42 -8.50
CA LYS A 163 -13.50 -24.50 -9.58
C LYS A 163 -14.37 -23.24 -9.67
N THR A 164 -15.65 -23.34 -9.34
CA THR A 164 -16.63 -22.26 -9.48
C THR A 164 -17.03 -21.61 -8.15
N ASP A 165 -16.44 -22.05 -7.01
CA ASP A 165 -16.82 -21.46 -5.73
C ASP A 165 -16.36 -20.00 -5.65
N SER A 166 -17.21 -19.13 -5.14
CA SER A 166 -16.83 -17.81 -4.70
C SER A 166 -16.15 -17.91 -3.34
N LEU A 167 -15.18 -17.02 -3.07
CA LEU A 167 -14.56 -16.89 -1.76
C LEU A 167 -14.97 -15.58 -1.09
N VAL A 168 -15.13 -15.62 0.22
CA VAL A 168 -15.37 -14.44 1.05
C VAL A 168 -14.10 -14.15 1.83
N PHE A 169 -13.51 -12.98 1.57
CA PHE A 169 -12.36 -12.46 2.31
C PHE A 169 -12.86 -11.41 3.30
N VAL A 170 -12.44 -11.50 4.54
CA VAL A 170 -12.59 -10.44 5.53
C VAL A 170 -11.20 -9.95 5.89
N LEU A 171 -10.94 -8.68 5.60
CA LEU A 171 -9.65 -8.04 5.87
C LEU A 171 -9.82 -7.00 6.95
N ASP A 172 -8.94 -7.04 7.95
CA ASP A 172 -8.68 -5.92 8.85
C ASP A 172 -7.47 -5.16 8.31
N VAL A 173 -7.70 -4.06 7.63
CA VAL A 173 -6.64 -3.21 7.09
C VAL A 173 -5.98 -2.48 8.25
N THR A 174 -4.74 -2.80 8.57
CA THR A 174 -4.06 -2.26 9.76
C THR A 174 -3.38 -0.92 9.48
N THR A 175 -2.52 -0.88 8.46
CA THR A 175 -1.73 0.30 8.10
C THR A 175 -1.70 0.47 6.60
N THR A 176 -1.83 1.72 6.12
CA THR A 176 -1.77 2.05 4.70
C THR A 176 -0.56 2.93 4.37
N PHE A 177 0.00 2.77 3.18
CA PHE A 177 1.18 3.48 2.71
C PHE A 177 0.90 4.11 1.34
N PRO A 178 1.40 5.35 1.09
CA PRO A 178 1.19 6.03 -0.18
C PRO A 178 1.95 5.35 -1.33
N ALA A 179 1.51 5.56 -2.56
CA ALA A 179 2.12 5.01 -3.77
C ALA A 179 3.56 5.49 -4.02
N GLN A 180 3.93 6.66 -3.49
CA GLN A 180 5.22 7.30 -3.67
C GLN A 180 5.55 8.23 -2.50
N ALA A 181 6.80 8.70 -2.44
CA ALA A 181 7.26 9.65 -1.44
C ALA A 181 6.47 10.97 -1.49
N THR A 182 6.00 11.43 -0.32
CA THR A 182 5.09 12.59 -0.16
C THR A 182 5.79 13.86 0.32
N GLY A 183 7.10 13.80 0.57
CA GLY A 183 7.87 14.93 1.09
C GLY A 183 8.04 16.10 0.13
N HIS A 184 8.61 17.20 0.62
CA HIS A 184 8.89 18.41 -0.14
C HIS A 184 10.11 18.21 -1.04
N ASN A 185 10.05 18.74 -2.28
CA ASN A 185 11.16 18.65 -3.22
C ASN A 185 12.39 19.38 -2.69
N ARG A 186 13.57 18.83 -2.97
CA ARG A 186 14.89 19.42 -2.72
C ARG A 186 15.62 19.65 -4.02
N ALA A 187 16.43 20.69 -4.07
CA ALA A 187 17.23 21.02 -5.25
C ALA A 187 18.21 19.87 -5.57
N PRO A 188 18.39 19.50 -6.85
CA PRO A 188 19.37 18.52 -7.26
C PRO A 188 20.80 19.03 -7.02
N GLN A 189 21.75 18.12 -6.81
CA GLN A 189 23.17 18.44 -6.69
C GLN A 189 23.87 18.18 -8.02
N ASN A 190 24.72 19.12 -8.43
CA ASN A 190 25.51 18.98 -9.65
C ASN A 190 26.47 17.80 -9.57
N GLY A 191 26.69 17.12 -10.71
CA GLY A 191 27.61 15.97 -10.81
C GLY A 191 27.00 14.64 -10.34
N LEU A 192 25.79 14.62 -9.77
CA LEU A 192 25.05 13.41 -9.46
C LEU A 192 24.03 13.05 -10.56
N PRO A 193 23.56 11.78 -10.61
CA PRO A 193 22.50 11.40 -11.52
C PRO A 193 21.25 12.27 -11.36
N SER A 194 20.68 12.71 -12.48
CA SER A 194 19.40 13.42 -12.47
C SER A 194 18.24 12.43 -12.47
N VAL A 195 17.13 12.83 -11.83
CA VAL A 195 15.95 11.98 -11.66
C VAL A 195 14.71 12.75 -12.10
N VAL A 196 13.97 12.16 -13.05
CA VAL A 196 12.64 12.59 -13.44
C VAL A 196 11.62 11.55 -12.96
N THR A 197 10.38 11.95 -12.72
CA THR A 197 9.35 11.02 -12.21
C THR A 197 8.08 11.10 -13.02
N THR A 198 7.47 9.94 -13.28
CA THR A 198 6.12 9.85 -13.83
C THR A 198 5.09 10.29 -12.79
N LYS A 199 3.83 10.45 -13.20
CA LYS A 199 2.71 10.72 -12.27
C LYS A 199 2.54 9.63 -11.20
N SER A 200 2.83 8.36 -11.55
CA SER A 200 2.78 7.23 -10.61
C SER A 200 3.98 7.18 -9.65
N GLY A 201 4.98 8.05 -9.83
CA GLY A 201 6.17 8.12 -8.98
C GLY A 201 7.36 7.31 -9.51
N GLN A 202 7.21 6.55 -10.60
CA GLN A 202 8.32 5.77 -11.18
C GLN A 202 9.46 6.70 -11.59
N PRO A 203 10.70 6.45 -11.11
CA PRO A 203 11.84 7.28 -11.46
C PRO A 203 12.45 6.88 -12.81
N GLY A 204 12.75 7.87 -13.65
CA GLY A 204 13.72 7.78 -14.74
C GLY A 204 15.04 8.35 -14.25
N ILE A 205 16.14 7.57 -14.36
CA ILE A 205 17.45 7.92 -13.84
C ILE A 205 18.39 8.17 -15.00
N GLN A 206 18.94 9.39 -15.08
CA GLN A 206 19.95 9.76 -16.06
C GLN A 206 21.31 9.89 -15.38
N ILE A 207 22.21 8.94 -15.67
CA ILE A 207 23.56 8.92 -15.14
C ILE A 207 24.45 9.81 -16.00
N PRO A 208 25.17 10.80 -15.40
CA PRO A 208 26.05 11.68 -16.16
C PRO A 208 27.23 10.91 -16.76
N ALA A 209 27.79 11.45 -17.83
CA ALA A 209 29.09 11.00 -18.35
C ALA A 209 30.19 11.30 -17.32
N GLY A 210 31.18 10.42 -17.19
CA GLY A 210 32.31 10.63 -16.31
C GLY A 210 32.67 9.45 -15.43
N THR A 211 33.59 9.68 -14.49
CA THR A 211 34.10 8.65 -13.61
C THR A 211 33.10 8.26 -12.53
N VAL A 212 33.07 6.97 -12.21
CA VAL A 212 32.27 6.45 -11.11
C VAL A 212 32.72 7.09 -9.79
N PRO A 213 31.78 7.60 -8.97
CA PRO A 213 32.13 8.05 -7.62
C PRO A 213 32.75 6.90 -6.79
N LYS A 214 33.88 7.18 -6.15
CA LYS A 214 34.61 6.21 -5.31
C LYS A 214 34.05 6.12 -3.89
N THR A 215 33.26 7.11 -3.49
CA THR A 215 32.67 7.22 -2.15
C THR A 215 31.15 7.07 -2.21
N PHE A 216 30.59 6.52 -1.14
CA PHE A 216 29.13 6.51 -0.97
C PHE A 216 28.58 7.94 -0.93
N THR A 217 27.60 8.21 -1.77
CA THR A 217 26.95 9.54 -1.82
C THR A 217 25.45 9.38 -1.67
N LYS A 218 24.85 10.23 -0.85
CA LYS A 218 23.42 10.30 -0.62
C LYS A 218 22.91 11.69 -0.88
N GLN A 219 21.88 11.80 -1.70
CA GLN A 219 21.16 13.05 -1.95
C GLN A 219 19.68 12.89 -1.61
N LEU A 220 19.13 13.87 -0.92
CA LEU A 220 17.72 13.98 -0.65
C LEU A 220 17.04 14.68 -1.84
N LEU A 221 16.18 13.96 -2.57
CA LEU A 221 15.39 14.51 -3.67
C LEU A 221 14.03 15.03 -3.19
N LYS A 222 13.46 14.36 -2.17
CA LYS A 222 12.32 14.85 -1.40
C LYS A 222 12.60 14.65 0.08
N GLU A 223 12.28 15.65 0.90
CA GLU A 223 12.37 15.53 2.36
C GLU A 223 11.02 15.23 2.96
N GLY A 224 10.88 14.06 3.57
CA GLY A 224 9.70 13.65 4.32
C GLY A 224 9.56 14.35 5.65
N THR A 225 8.38 14.25 6.25
CA THR A 225 8.05 14.83 7.56
C THR A 225 7.74 13.78 8.62
N GLY A 226 7.67 12.48 8.22
CA GLY A 226 7.34 11.38 9.11
C GLY A 226 8.50 10.98 10.05
N PRO A 227 8.32 9.91 10.83
CA PRO A 227 9.33 9.40 11.75
C PRO A 227 10.61 8.98 11.03
N LYS A 228 11.72 8.99 11.76
CA LYS A 228 13.01 8.53 11.23
C LYS A 228 13.13 7.00 11.32
N THR A 229 13.66 6.40 10.27
CA THR A 229 14.04 4.99 10.24
C THR A 229 15.20 4.73 11.21
N LYS A 230 15.22 3.54 11.81
CA LYS A 230 16.26 3.04 12.71
C LYS A 230 16.96 1.83 12.09
N LYS A 231 18.06 1.38 12.68
CA LYS A 231 18.88 0.24 12.22
C LYS A 231 18.07 -1.07 12.11
N ASP A 232 17.07 -1.24 12.94
CA ASP A 232 16.20 -2.41 13.04
C ASP A 232 14.82 -2.23 12.38
N SER A 233 14.58 -1.08 11.74
CA SER A 233 13.30 -0.79 11.11
C SER A 233 13.04 -1.71 9.91
N PHE A 234 11.78 -2.12 9.77
CA PHE A 234 11.23 -2.66 8.53
C PHE A 234 10.64 -1.51 7.72
N VAL A 235 11.30 -1.13 6.65
CA VAL A 235 10.93 0.03 5.82
C VAL A 235 10.07 -0.43 4.65
N VAL A 236 8.87 0.13 4.52
CA VAL A 236 8.07 0.00 3.30
C VAL A 236 8.58 1.00 2.28
N ALA A 237 9.05 0.50 1.14
CA ALA A 237 9.70 1.33 0.13
C ALA A 237 9.35 0.90 -1.30
N LYS A 238 9.48 1.85 -2.22
CA LYS A 238 9.61 1.58 -3.65
C LYS A 238 10.94 2.11 -4.14
N TYR A 239 11.59 1.38 -5.05
CA TYR A 239 12.90 1.78 -5.53
C TYR A 239 13.19 1.28 -6.96
N THR A 240 14.20 1.89 -7.56
CA THR A 240 14.86 1.42 -8.78
C THR A 240 16.37 1.43 -8.58
N ALA A 241 17.01 0.33 -8.89
CA ALA A 241 18.45 0.11 -8.84
C ALA A 241 19.03 -0.01 -10.26
N VAL A 242 20.02 0.82 -10.58
CA VAL A 242 20.64 0.88 -11.92
C VAL A 242 22.15 0.78 -11.79
N GLY A 243 22.80 0.04 -12.68
CA GLY A 243 24.26 0.04 -12.80
C GLY A 243 24.79 1.38 -13.31
N TRP A 244 25.85 1.89 -12.69
CA TRP A 244 26.43 3.18 -13.14
C TRP A 244 26.98 3.11 -14.56
N ARG A 245 27.66 2.00 -14.93
CA ARG A 245 28.39 1.91 -16.19
C ARG A 245 27.49 1.47 -17.34
N ASP A 246 26.79 0.39 -17.17
CA ASP A 246 25.95 -0.27 -18.19
C ASP A 246 24.53 0.27 -18.25
N LYS A 247 24.13 1.07 -17.25
CA LYS A 247 22.79 1.65 -17.12
C LYS A 247 21.67 0.59 -17.08
N THR A 248 22.02 -0.64 -16.79
CA THR A 248 21.06 -1.74 -16.65
C THR A 248 20.25 -1.58 -15.37
N VAL A 249 18.94 -1.77 -15.45
CA VAL A 249 18.07 -1.88 -14.27
C VAL A 249 18.24 -3.28 -13.68
N PHE A 250 18.88 -3.37 -12.53
CA PHE A 250 19.08 -4.63 -11.83
C PHE A 250 17.87 -5.05 -11.01
N ASP A 251 17.24 -4.07 -10.36
CA ASP A 251 16.03 -4.30 -9.58
C ASP A 251 15.15 -3.05 -9.57
N SER A 252 13.84 -3.25 -9.60
CA SER A 252 12.89 -2.16 -9.55
C SER A 252 11.53 -2.66 -9.06
N SER A 253 11.06 -2.08 -7.99
CA SER A 253 9.69 -2.33 -7.54
C SER A 253 8.63 -1.79 -8.52
N TRP A 254 9.02 -0.94 -9.47
CA TRP A 254 8.11 -0.33 -10.46
C TRP A 254 7.95 -1.17 -11.72
N THR A 255 9.05 -1.70 -12.26
CA THR A 255 9.06 -2.46 -13.53
C THR A 255 9.16 -3.95 -13.31
N ILE A 256 10.14 -4.41 -12.54
CA ILE A 256 10.36 -5.82 -12.23
C ILE A 256 9.34 -6.31 -11.19
N GLY A 257 9.06 -5.49 -10.17
CA GLY A 257 8.08 -5.77 -9.13
C GLY A 257 6.65 -5.32 -9.47
N GLU A 258 6.33 -5.02 -10.73
CA GLU A 258 4.98 -4.67 -11.23
C GLU A 258 4.28 -3.56 -10.43
N GLY A 259 5.03 -2.61 -9.89
CA GLY A 259 4.54 -1.50 -9.09
C GLY A 259 4.33 -1.82 -7.60
N GLN A 260 4.69 -3.03 -7.15
CA GLN A 260 4.52 -3.43 -5.76
C GLN A 260 5.58 -2.80 -4.85
N ALA A 261 5.16 -2.31 -3.68
CA ALA A 261 6.10 -1.90 -2.65
C ALA A 261 6.79 -3.12 -2.02
N LYS A 262 7.98 -2.90 -1.47
CA LYS A 262 8.77 -3.92 -0.78
C LYS A 262 8.94 -3.54 0.69
N VAL A 263 9.01 -4.55 1.54
CA VAL A 263 9.39 -4.39 2.96
C VAL A 263 10.87 -4.71 3.09
N ILE A 264 11.66 -3.73 3.49
CA ILE A 264 13.12 -3.81 3.59
C ILE A 264 13.51 -3.80 5.06
N GLY A 265 14.01 -4.91 5.59
CA GLY A 265 14.54 -4.99 6.95
C GLY A 265 15.94 -4.39 7.01
N LEU A 266 16.11 -3.24 7.69
CA LEU A 266 17.43 -2.58 7.77
C LEU A 266 18.44 -3.33 8.65
N GLY A 267 17.98 -4.25 9.50
CA GLY A 267 18.81 -5.19 10.24
C GLY A 267 19.22 -6.44 9.45
N ASN A 268 18.62 -6.68 8.28
CA ASN A 268 18.89 -7.89 7.49
C ASN A 268 20.21 -7.75 6.69
N PRO A 269 21.20 -8.63 6.90
CA PRO A 269 22.46 -8.60 6.16
C PRO A 269 22.30 -8.93 4.66
N GLY A 270 21.21 -9.60 4.26
CA GLY A 270 20.88 -9.86 2.85
C GLY A 270 20.52 -8.62 2.03
N VAL A 271 20.22 -7.49 2.68
CA VAL A 271 20.00 -6.20 2.01
C VAL A 271 21.33 -5.54 1.68
N VAL A 272 21.49 -5.02 0.46
CA VAL A 272 22.67 -4.28 -0.02
C VAL A 272 23.15 -3.26 1.02
N ALA A 273 24.42 -3.37 1.44
CA ALA A 273 24.97 -2.58 2.54
C ALA A 273 24.82 -1.06 2.34
N GLY A 274 25.06 -0.56 1.12
CA GLY A 274 24.89 0.84 0.78
C GLY A 274 23.41 1.29 0.82
N LEU A 275 22.47 0.41 0.48
CA LEU A 275 21.04 0.71 0.61
C LEU A 275 20.65 0.85 2.08
N ARG A 276 21.07 -0.09 2.95
CA ARG A 276 20.86 -0.01 4.41
C ARG A 276 21.43 1.29 4.98
N ALA A 277 22.69 1.59 4.68
CA ALA A 277 23.36 2.81 5.15
C ALA A 277 22.65 4.09 4.66
N GLY A 278 22.14 4.08 3.45
CA GLY A 278 21.38 5.20 2.87
C GLY A 278 20.06 5.44 3.57
N LEU A 279 19.35 4.39 3.94
CA LEU A 279 18.00 4.47 4.50
C LEU A 279 17.99 4.78 6.01
N ILE A 280 18.98 4.35 6.78
CA ILE A 280 19.03 4.60 8.24
C ILE A 280 19.05 6.11 8.54
N GLY A 281 18.20 6.52 9.49
CA GLY A 281 18.07 7.91 9.95
C GLY A 281 17.25 8.82 9.02
N GLN A 282 16.67 8.29 7.94
CA GLN A 282 15.86 9.05 7.01
C GLN A 282 14.41 9.16 7.48
N LYS A 283 13.76 10.28 7.14
CA LYS A 283 12.34 10.48 7.45
C LYS A 283 11.45 9.73 6.49
N VAL A 284 10.36 9.15 6.99
CA VAL A 284 9.26 8.63 6.15
C VAL A 284 8.70 9.76 5.29
N GLY A 285 8.37 9.45 4.04
CA GLY A 285 7.95 10.40 3.01
C GLY A 285 9.12 10.95 2.17
N SER A 286 10.38 10.57 2.47
CA SER A 286 11.56 11.00 1.71
C SER A 286 11.76 10.20 0.43
N ARG A 287 12.33 10.86 -0.59
CA ARG A 287 12.94 10.23 -1.77
C ARG A 287 14.44 10.48 -1.75
N LEU A 288 15.20 9.43 -1.89
CA LEU A 288 16.66 9.45 -1.88
C LEU A 288 17.23 9.05 -3.24
N LEU A 289 18.31 9.69 -3.62
CA LEU A 289 19.26 9.20 -4.60
C LEU A 289 20.50 8.70 -3.84
N LEU A 290 20.88 7.46 -4.07
CA LEU A 290 22.08 6.85 -3.48
C LEU A 290 23.03 6.45 -4.61
N VAL A 291 24.29 6.88 -4.51
CA VAL A 291 25.36 6.37 -5.35
C VAL A 291 26.24 5.47 -4.48
N ILE A 292 26.22 4.18 -4.80
CA ILE A 292 26.81 3.13 -3.98
C ILE A 292 28.04 2.59 -4.68
N PRO A 293 29.25 2.79 -4.11
CA PRO A 293 30.47 2.23 -4.67
C PRO A 293 30.49 0.70 -4.58
N PRO A 294 31.32 -0.01 -5.39
CA PRO A 294 31.31 -1.47 -5.45
C PRO A 294 31.44 -2.18 -4.11
N LYS A 295 32.26 -1.66 -3.21
CA LYS A 295 32.45 -2.23 -1.86
C LYS A 295 31.19 -2.28 -1.01
N LEU A 296 30.22 -1.42 -1.27
CA LEU A 296 28.93 -1.34 -0.57
C LEU A 296 27.76 -1.81 -1.43
N ALA A 297 28.03 -2.20 -2.68
CA ALA A 297 27.03 -2.73 -3.63
C ALA A 297 26.80 -4.25 -3.49
N ILE A 298 27.29 -4.83 -2.40
CA ILE A 298 27.17 -6.25 -2.05
C ILE A 298 26.23 -6.40 -0.85
N SER A 299 25.64 -7.58 -0.71
CA SER A 299 24.93 -8.01 0.51
C SER A 299 25.82 -8.98 1.28
N ASP A 300 25.70 -8.97 2.61
CA ASP A 300 26.49 -9.84 3.49
C ASP A 300 25.82 -11.22 3.69
N GLY A 301 24.68 -11.45 3.03
CA GLY A 301 23.87 -12.67 3.15
C GLY A 301 23.86 -13.53 1.89
N SER A 302 23.49 -14.79 2.05
CA SER A 302 23.36 -15.79 0.96
C SER A 302 22.14 -15.58 0.08
N ASP A 303 21.16 -14.77 0.51
CA ASP A 303 19.89 -14.54 -0.21
C ASP A 303 20.05 -13.34 -1.16
N GLN A 304 20.77 -13.56 -2.27
CA GLN A 304 20.91 -12.59 -3.33
C GLN A 304 19.75 -12.76 -4.32
N THR A 305 18.64 -12.12 -4.06
CA THR A 305 17.51 -12.06 -5.03
C THR A 305 17.87 -11.24 -6.28
N VAL A 306 18.96 -10.47 -6.23
CA VAL A 306 19.46 -9.67 -7.35
C VAL A 306 20.94 -9.93 -7.55
N THR A 307 21.29 -10.52 -8.68
CA THR A 307 22.70 -10.75 -9.06
C THR A 307 23.28 -9.45 -9.63
N VAL A 308 24.05 -8.75 -8.82
CA VAL A 308 24.84 -7.60 -9.27
C VAL A 308 26.25 -8.10 -9.60
N PRO A 309 26.76 -7.88 -10.84
CA PRO A 309 28.13 -8.27 -11.17
C PRO A 309 29.14 -7.61 -10.23
N THR A 310 30.11 -8.38 -9.75
CA THR A 310 31.17 -7.90 -8.85
C THR A 310 31.86 -6.67 -9.43
N GLY A 311 32.09 -5.66 -8.60
CA GLY A 311 32.73 -4.41 -9.01
C GLY A 311 31.81 -3.41 -9.71
N THR A 312 30.48 -3.67 -9.74
CA THR A 312 29.49 -2.74 -10.32
C THR A 312 29.07 -1.71 -9.29
N PRO A 313 29.29 -0.41 -9.55
CA PRO A 313 28.70 0.66 -8.73
C PRO A 313 27.22 0.81 -9.07
N LEU A 314 26.38 1.05 -8.06
CA LEU A 314 24.93 1.14 -8.20
C LEU A 314 24.41 2.55 -7.95
N VAL A 315 23.34 2.89 -8.62
CA VAL A 315 22.51 4.06 -8.35
C VAL A 315 21.14 3.58 -7.93
N TYR A 316 20.70 3.97 -6.73
CA TYR A 316 19.34 3.73 -6.26
C TYR A 316 18.56 5.03 -6.19
N VAL A 317 17.31 5.00 -6.64
CA VAL A 317 16.29 5.99 -6.27
C VAL A 317 15.26 5.26 -5.41
N VAL A 318 15.09 5.74 -4.17
CA VAL A 318 14.26 5.06 -3.16
C VAL A 318 13.25 6.01 -2.55
N ASP A 319 11.99 5.60 -2.55
CA ASP A 319 10.88 6.23 -1.82
C ASP A 319 10.65 5.51 -0.51
N ILE A 320 10.78 6.22 0.61
CA ILE A 320 10.44 5.72 1.95
C ILE A 320 8.97 6.00 2.20
N LEU A 321 8.13 4.98 2.10
CA LEU A 321 6.67 5.11 2.19
C LEU A 321 6.17 5.01 3.63
N GLY A 322 6.88 4.23 4.47
CA GLY A 322 6.52 4.02 5.87
C GLY A 322 7.49 3.10 6.60
N ILE A 323 7.17 2.87 7.86
CA ILE A 323 7.81 1.87 8.73
C ILE A 323 6.73 0.88 9.14
N ALA A 324 6.96 -0.41 8.92
CA ALA A 324 6.12 -1.47 9.44
C ALA A 324 6.33 -1.55 10.97
N GLN A 325 5.25 -1.47 11.75
CA GLN A 325 5.25 -1.50 13.22
C GLN A 325 4.29 -2.57 13.72
#